data_6aed917828f016c79efbe4780636f2e6
#
_entry.id   6aed917828f016c79efbe4780636f2e6
#
_cell.length_a   1.000
_cell.length_b   1.000
_cell.length_c   1.000
_cell.angle_alpha   90.00
_cell.angle_beta   90.00
_cell.angle_gamma   90.00
#
_symmetry.space_group_name_H-M   'P 1'
#
loop_
_entity.id
_entity.type
_entity.pdbx_description
1 polymer ?
#
loop_
_entity_poly.entity_id
_entity_poly.type
_entity_poly.pdbx_seq_one_letter_code
_entity_poly.pdbx_strand_id
1 'polypeptide(L)'
;MRSLLIILFFALSFSLYAQEPDTTKVVELKADIKLYKTFNTQKDTVYIDTSLTIQDEYKYNYLRKDNFGLFSFSNEGYLYNQLDYSRKSNSVLPQFGFNAKHVSYLNTNDIYYYSVPTPLTDIYFKTVMRQGQSLDALLSVNTKPNLNFTIAYKSIRSVGDYFNNLTSSGHFRFITNYHSLNKKYVRKK
;
A
#
# COMPACT_ATOMS: atom_id res chain seq x y z
N MET A 1 32.85 -25.69 12.02
CA MET A 1 31.91 -24.69 11.60
C MET A 1 30.51 -25.24 11.27
N ARG A 2 30.36 -26.33 10.52
CA ARG A 2 29.04 -26.94 10.21
C ARG A 2 28.26 -27.38 11.46
N SER A 3 28.93 -27.98 12.43
CA SER A 3 28.30 -28.46 13.68
C SER A 3 27.79 -27.31 14.56
N LEU A 4 28.46 -26.17 14.54
CA LEU A 4 28.11 -25.00 15.34
C LEU A 4 26.83 -24.31 14.80
N LEU A 5 26.65 -24.31 13.46
CA LEU A 5 25.44 -23.82 12.79
C LEU A 5 24.21 -24.68 13.10
N ILE A 6 24.41 -26.02 13.18
CA ILE A 6 23.31 -26.95 13.51
C ILE A 6 22.87 -26.75 14.98
N ILE A 7 23.80 -26.56 15.89
CA ILE A 7 23.50 -26.29 17.30
C ILE A 7 22.77 -24.94 17.45
N LEU A 8 23.18 -23.92 16.71
CA LEU A 8 22.52 -22.61 16.72
C LEU A 8 21.10 -22.70 16.17
N PHE A 9 20.87 -23.48 15.12
CA PHE A 9 19.54 -23.71 14.55
C PHE A 9 18.62 -24.49 15.49
N PHE A 10 19.18 -25.45 16.23
CA PHE A 10 18.43 -26.23 17.25
C PHE A 10 18.11 -25.39 18.49
N ALA A 11 18.99 -24.47 18.89
CA ALA A 11 18.74 -23.55 20.00
C ALA A 11 17.65 -22.53 19.70
N LEU A 12 17.55 -22.07 18.45
CA LEU A 12 16.45 -21.15 18.02
C LEU A 12 15.08 -21.83 17.99
N SER A 13 15.01 -23.15 17.76
CA SER A 13 13.74 -23.86 17.70
C SER A 13 13.12 -24.10 19.10
N PHE A 14 13.88 -24.02 20.18
CA PHE A 14 13.35 -24.15 21.55
C PHE A 14 12.67 -22.87 22.08
N SER A 15 12.81 -21.75 21.43
CA SER A 15 12.19 -20.47 21.83
C SER A 15 10.73 -20.32 21.36
N LEU A 16 10.20 -21.27 20.59
CA LEU A 16 8.82 -21.29 20.13
C LEU A 16 7.90 -22.08 21.07
N TYR A 17 8.02 -21.86 22.37
CA TYR A 17 6.93 -22.20 23.27
C TYR A 17 5.81 -21.21 23.00
N ALA A 18 4.76 -21.69 22.34
CA ALA A 18 3.51 -20.98 22.22
C ALA A 18 3.00 -20.69 23.63
N GLN A 19 2.92 -19.42 23.99
CA GLN A 19 2.20 -19.02 25.18
C GLN A 19 0.76 -19.53 25.04
N GLU A 20 0.30 -20.29 26.04
CA GLU A 20 -1.13 -20.61 26.13
C GLU A 20 -1.92 -19.30 26.07
N PRO A 21 -2.97 -19.21 25.26
CA PRO A 21 -3.80 -18.02 25.19
C PRO A 21 -4.41 -17.81 26.59
N ASP A 22 -3.91 -16.79 27.28
CA ASP A 22 -4.54 -16.34 28.52
C ASP A 22 -5.98 -15.94 28.19
N THR A 23 -6.93 -16.74 28.69
CA THR A 23 -8.37 -16.56 28.48
C THR A 23 -8.95 -15.39 29.26
N THR A 24 -8.13 -14.42 29.65
CA THR A 24 -8.63 -13.12 30.07
C THR A 24 -9.37 -12.52 28.88
N LYS A 25 -10.68 -12.33 29.03
CA LYS A 25 -11.53 -11.64 28.06
C LYS A 25 -10.85 -10.35 27.64
N VAL A 26 -10.17 -10.39 26.50
CA VAL A 26 -9.67 -9.18 25.85
C VAL A 26 -10.91 -8.38 25.49
N VAL A 27 -11.19 -7.36 26.26
CA VAL A 27 -12.16 -6.35 25.86
C VAL A 27 -11.58 -5.71 24.61
N GLU A 28 -11.99 -6.19 23.44
CA GLU A 28 -11.66 -5.55 22.18
C GLU A 28 -12.24 -4.15 22.23
N LEU A 29 -11.41 -3.19 22.59
CA LEU A 29 -11.69 -1.78 22.40
C LEU A 29 -11.71 -1.54 20.88
N LYS A 30 -12.87 -1.76 20.26
CA LYS A 30 -13.09 -1.39 18.87
C LYS A 30 -12.96 0.12 18.78
N ALA A 31 -11.82 0.57 18.27
CA ALA A 31 -11.62 1.98 18.01
C ALA A 31 -12.64 2.43 16.95
N ASP A 32 -13.20 3.64 17.14
CA ASP A 32 -14.13 4.22 16.17
C ASP A 32 -13.43 4.35 14.80
N ILE A 33 -14.09 3.89 13.73
CA ILE A 33 -13.63 3.98 12.35
C ILE A 33 -13.22 5.41 11.98
N LYS A 34 -13.89 6.41 12.52
CA LYS A 34 -13.56 7.83 12.31
C LYS A 34 -12.17 8.24 12.80
N LEU A 35 -11.51 7.41 13.61
CA LEU A 35 -10.16 7.67 14.08
C LEU A 35 -9.09 7.20 13.09
N TYR A 36 -9.45 6.31 12.13
CA TYR A 36 -8.54 5.87 11.08
C TYR A 36 -8.55 6.86 9.93
N LYS A 37 -7.50 7.64 9.82
CA LYS A 37 -7.41 8.75 8.86
C LYS A 37 -6.16 8.64 8.01
N THR A 38 -6.33 8.96 6.73
CA THR A 38 -5.22 9.27 5.83
C THR A 38 -5.33 10.71 5.38
N PHE A 39 -4.21 11.32 5.12
CA PHE A 39 -4.15 12.67 4.60
C PHE A 39 -2.98 12.81 3.63
N ASN A 40 -3.19 13.60 2.58
CA ASN A 40 -2.17 13.90 1.59
C ASN A 40 -1.34 15.13 1.99
N THR A 41 -0.42 15.55 1.12
CA THR A 41 0.42 16.73 1.33
C THR A 41 -0.42 18.02 1.39
N GLN A 42 -1.56 18.06 0.70
CA GLN A 42 -2.50 19.18 0.63
C GLN A 42 -3.45 19.23 1.83
N LYS A 43 -3.34 18.27 2.76
CA LYS A 43 -4.16 18.11 3.98
C LYS A 43 -5.60 17.64 3.74
N ASP A 44 -5.92 17.15 2.55
CA ASP A 44 -7.19 16.48 2.35
C ASP A 44 -7.22 15.20 3.18
N THR A 45 -8.22 15.11 4.05
CA THR A 45 -8.35 13.98 4.98
C THR A 45 -9.39 13.01 4.44
N VAL A 46 -8.99 11.75 4.31
CA VAL A 46 -9.87 10.65 3.93
C VAL A 46 -9.91 9.64 5.07
N TYR A 47 -11.09 9.17 5.39
CA TYR A 47 -11.26 8.09 6.36
C TYR A 47 -10.96 6.76 5.69
N ILE A 48 -10.26 5.90 6.42
CA ILE A 48 -9.94 4.56 5.91
C ILE A 48 -11.17 3.69 6.13
N ASP A 49 -11.68 3.12 5.07
CA ASP A 49 -12.66 2.05 5.16
C ASP A 49 -11.93 0.75 5.50
N THR A 50 -12.24 0.19 6.67
CA THR A 50 -11.70 -1.08 7.13
C THR A 50 -12.64 -2.26 6.83
N SER A 51 -13.78 -1.99 6.19
CA SER A 51 -14.71 -3.03 5.78
C SER A 51 -14.31 -3.63 4.43
N LEU A 52 -14.28 -4.97 4.37
CA LEU A 52 -14.10 -5.70 3.11
C LEU A 52 -15.49 -6.02 2.55
N THR A 53 -16.06 -5.06 1.84
CA THR A 53 -17.36 -5.24 1.21
C THR A 53 -17.22 -5.41 -0.29
N ILE A 54 -18.19 -6.10 -0.91
CA ILE A 54 -18.24 -6.26 -2.37
C ILE A 54 -18.38 -4.91 -3.10
N GLN A 55 -18.87 -3.91 -2.41
CA GLN A 55 -19.02 -2.56 -2.96
C GLN A 55 -17.68 -1.90 -3.29
N ASP A 56 -16.59 -2.35 -2.68
CA ASP A 56 -15.25 -1.87 -2.92
C ASP A 56 -14.46 -2.69 -3.95
N GLU A 57 -15.11 -3.67 -4.61
CA GLU A 57 -14.46 -4.56 -5.58
C GLU A 57 -13.74 -3.78 -6.70
N TYR A 58 -14.27 -2.65 -7.12
CA TYR A 58 -13.67 -1.81 -8.15
C TYR A 58 -12.26 -1.28 -7.78
N LYS A 59 -11.90 -1.30 -6.49
CA LYS A 59 -10.55 -0.94 -5.99
C LYS A 59 -9.60 -2.15 -5.93
N TYR A 60 -10.07 -3.37 -6.19
CA TYR A 60 -9.24 -4.57 -6.13
C TYR A 60 -8.49 -4.81 -7.43
N ASN A 61 -7.69 -3.84 -7.80
CA ASN A 61 -6.80 -3.87 -8.95
C ASN A 61 -5.43 -3.31 -8.57
N TYR A 62 -4.44 -3.43 -9.46
CA TYR A 62 -3.10 -2.93 -9.19
C TYR A 62 -3.06 -1.43 -8.89
N LEU A 63 -3.94 -0.65 -9.47
CA LEU A 63 -3.99 0.80 -9.25
C LEU A 63 -4.59 1.16 -7.88
N ARG A 64 -5.32 0.22 -7.24
CA ARG A 64 -6.06 0.45 -5.97
C ARG A 64 -7.08 1.60 -6.06
N LYS A 65 -7.62 1.82 -7.23
CA LYS A 65 -8.63 2.84 -7.52
C LYS A 65 -9.55 2.37 -8.65
N ASP A 66 -10.62 3.11 -8.87
CA ASP A 66 -11.49 2.87 -10.00
C ASP A 66 -10.69 2.97 -11.31
N ASN A 67 -10.62 1.86 -12.03
CA ASN A 67 -9.96 1.74 -13.31
C ASN A 67 -10.93 1.69 -14.49
N PHE A 68 -12.21 2.00 -14.28
CA PHE A 68 -13.18 2.08 -15.36
C PHE A 68 -12.73 3.10 -16.41
N GLY A 69 -12.79 2.71 -17.66
CA GLY A 69 -12.28 3.55 -18.75
C GLY A 69 -10.74 3.60 -18.86
N LEU A 70 -10.02 2.80 -18.08
CA LEU A 70 -8.58 2.62 -18.23
C LEU A 70 -8.31 1.21 -18.78
N PHE A 71 -7.70 1.13 -19.93
CA PHE A 71 -7.30 -0.13 -20.55
C PHE A 71 -5.80 -0.28 -20.55
N SER A 72 -5.28 -1.35 -19.94
CA SER A 72 -3.85 -1.67 -19.96
C SER A 72 -3.40 -2.03 -21.37
N PHE A 73 -2.29 -1.47 -21.84
CA PHE A 73 -1.86 -1.67 -23.22
C PHE A 73 -1.39 -3.11 -23.45
N SER A 74 -0.44 -3.57 -22.69
CA SER A 74 0.17 -4.89 -22.88
C SER A 74 0.18 -5.73 -21.61
N ASN A 75 0.25 -5.07 -20.46
CA ASN A 75 0.13 -5.68 -19.16
C ASN A 75 -0.26 -4.62 -18.11
N GLU A 76 -0.70 -5.05 -16.93
CA GLU A 76 -1.18 -4.15 -15.87
C GLU A 76 -0.10 -3.24 -15.27
N GLY A 77 1.16 -3.54 -15.44
CA GLY A 77 2.29 -2.73 -14.94
C GLY A 77 2.83 -1.73 -15.95
N TYR A 78 2.23 -1.65 -17.13
CA TYR A 78 2.71 -0.81 -18.22
C TYR A 78 1.81 0.42 -18.44
N LEU A 79 1.73 0.91 -19.67
CA LEU A 79 0.93 2.07 -20.05
C LEU A 79 -0.57 1.76 -20.07
N TYR A 80 -1.38 2.74 -19.72
CA TYR A 80 -2.83 2.64 -19.80
C TYR A 80 -3.37 3.59 -20.88
N ASN A 81 -4.27 3.08 -21.71
CA ASN A 81 -5.05 3.91 -22.61
C ASN A 81 -6.31 4.38 -21.88
N GLN A 82 -6.58 5.67 -21.96
CA GLN A 82 -7.84 6.24 -21.50
C GLN A 82 -8.88 6.12 -22.61
N LEU A 83 -9.96 5.42 -22.29
CA LEU A 83 -11.13 5.28 -23.17
C LEU A 83 -12.17 6.38 -22.91
N ASP A 84 -12.11 6.98 -21.71
CA ASP A 84 -13.00 8.05 -21.29
C ASP A 84 -12.39 9.42 -21.62
N TYR A 85 -13.11 10.20 -22.41
CA TYR A 85 -12.70 11.56 -22.80
C TYR A 85 -12.70 12.54 -21.61
N SER A 86 -13.56 12.35 -20.64
CA SER A 86 -13.65 13.24 -19.46
C SER A 86 -12.38 13.29 -18.63
N ARG A 87 -11.60 12.20 -18.65
CA ARG A 87 -10.32 12.09 -17.93
C ARG A 87 -9.12 12.63 -18.71
N LYS A 88 -9.34 13.06 -19.94
CA LYS A 88 -8.27 13.60 -20.79
C LYS A 88 -7.84 14.97 -20.27
N SER A 89 -6.60 15.09 -19.83
CA SER A 89 -6.07 16.39 -19.45
C SER A 89 -5.88 17.25 -20.70
N ASN A 90 -6.47 18.44 -20.71
CA ASN A 90 -6.24 19.45 -21.76
C ASN A 90 -4.92 20.17 -21.50
N SER A 91 -3.83 19.43 -21.52
CA SER A 91 -2.49 20.04 -21.44
C SER A 91 -2.12 20.60 -22.80
N VAL A 92 -1.73 21.88 -22.84
CA VAL A 92 -1.25 22.54 -24.06
C VAL A 92 0.03 21.88 -24.58
N LEU A 93 0.85 21.37 -23.67
CA LEU A 93 2.08 20.64 -24.01
C LEU A 93 1.90 19.14 -23.80
N PRO A 94 2.44 18.30 -24.68
CA PRO A 94 2.38 16.86 -24.50
C PRO A 94 3.15 16.44 -23.23
N GLN A 95 2.65 15.44 -22.55
CA GLN A 95 3.35 14.83 -21.43
C GLN A 95 4.50 13.94 -21.95
N PHE A 96 5.67 14.09 -21.36
CA PHE A 96 6.86 13.34 -21.76
C PHE A 96 7.23 12.25 -20.77
N GLY A 97 7.94 11.25 -21.27
CA GLY A 97 8.52 10.18 -20.49
C GLY A 97 7.48 9.30 -19.78
N PHE A 98 7.85 8.83 -18.62
CA PHE A 98 7.03 7.89 -17.83
C PHE A 98 5.75 8.52 -17.25
N ASN A 99 5.63 9.84 -17.21
CA ASN A 99 4.39 10.52 -16.81
C ASN A 99 3.29 10.39 -17.86
N ALA A 100 3.65 10.15 -19.12
CA ALA A 100 2.70 9.97 -20.19
C ALA A 100 2.01 8.60 -20.05
N LYS A 101 0.70 8.56 -19.78
CA LYS A 101 -0.12 7.34 -19.65
C LYS A 101 0.33 6.32 -18.59
N HIS A 102 1.31 6.64 -17.76
CA HIS A 102 1.81 5.77 -16.68
C HIS A 102 0.99 6.00 -15.41
N VAL A 103 -0.24 5.55 -15.42
CA VAL A 103 -1.21 5.77 -14.31
C VAL A 103 -0.78 5.09 -13.02
N SER A 104 0.05 4.06 -13.11
CA SER A 104 0.57 3.32 -11.95
C SER A 104 1.75 4.00 -11.25
N TYR A 105 2.31 5.05 -11.85
CA TYR A 105 3.41 5.79 -11.24
C TYR A 105 2.93 6.58 -10.01
N LEU A 106 3.69 6.50 -8.93
CA LEU A 106 3.41 7.21 -7.70
C LEU A 106 4.26 8.49 -7.62
N ASN A 107 3.60 9.62 -7.73
CA ASN A 107 4.22 10.92 -7.48
C ASN A 107 4.28 11.22 -5.98
N THR A 108 5.06 12.21 -5.59
CA THR A 108 5.13 12.68 -4.20
C THR A 108 3.76 13.10 -3.65
N ASN A 109 2.88 13.61 -4.50
CA ASN A 109 1.53 14.03 -4.12
C ASN A 109 0.57 12.85 -3.89
N ASP A 110 0.91 11.65 -4.41
CA ASP A 110 0.11 10.43 -4.24
C ASP A 110 0.47 9.68 -2.94
N ILE A 111 1.40 10.22 -2.16
CA ILE A 111 1.81 9.63 -0.89
C ILE A 111 0.85 10.09 0.21
N TYR A 112 0.25 9.11 0.88
CA TYR A 112 -0.63 9.34 2.02
C TYR A 112 0.09 9.12 3.33
N TYR A 113 -0.20 9.99 4.28
CA TYR A 113 0.23 9.88 5.67
C TYR A 113 -0.91 9.31 6.50
N TYR A 114 -0.56 8.52 7.50
CA TYR A 114 -1.53 7.77 8.28
C TYR A 114 -1.61 8.29 9.72
N SER A 115 -2.79 8.19 10.30
CA SER A 115 -3.03 8.35 11.72
C SER A 115 -4.04 7.29 12.14
N VAL A 116 -3.59 6.31 12.90
CA VAL A 116 -4.39 5.13 13.24
C VAL A 116 -4.33 4.88 14.75
N PRO A 117 -5.46 4.60 15.41
CA PRO A 117 -5.49 4.35 16.86
C PRO A 117 -4.90 2.99 17.24
N THR A 118 -5.00 2.01 16.37
CA THR A 118 -4.42 0.68 16.50
C THR A 118 -3.58 0.35 15.28
N PRO A 119 -2.67 -0.62 15.34
CA PRO A 119 -1.92 -1.07 14.18
C PRO A 119 -2.86 -1.44 13.02
N LEU A 120 -2.59 -0.86 11.85
CA LEU A 120 -3.32 -1.12 10.62
C LEU A 120 -2.42 -1.90 9.67
N THR A 121 -2.91 -3.06 9.24
CA THR A 121 -2.25 -3.86 8.20
C THR A 121 -3.23 -4.02 7.03
N ASP A 122 -2.79 -3.66 5.83
CA ASP A 122 -3.51 -3.89 4.57
C ASP A 122 -2.60 -4.70 3.66
N ILE A 123 -3.04 -5.89 3.29
CA ILE A 123 -2.31 -6.77 2.37
C ILE A 123 -3.24 -7.15 1.24
N TYR A 124 -2.89 -6.71 0.06
CA TYR A 124 -3.56 -7.05 -1.18
C TYR A 124 -2.63 -7.90 -2.04
N PHE A 125 -3.08 -9.07 -2.42
CA PHE A 125 -2.39 -9.95 -3.34
C PHE A 125 -3.35 -10.41 -4.44
N LYS A 126 -2.92 -10.32 -5.68
CA LYS A 126 -3.68 -10.79 -6.84
C LYS A 126 -2.74 -11.38 -7.88
N THR A 127 -3.16 -12.49 -8.46
CA THR A 127 -2.55 -12.98 -9.69
C THR A 127 -3.00 -12.12 -10.85
N VAL A 128 -2.07 -11.68 -11.67
CA VAL A 128 -2.37 -10.93 -12.90
C VAL A 128 -2.25 -11.85 -14.11
N MET A 129 -2.87 -11.42 -15.22
CA MET A 129 -2.93 -12.18 -16.45
C MET A 129 -1.54 -12.64 -16.89
N ARG A 130 -1.43 -13.87 -17.39
CA ARG A 130 -0.21 -14.52 -17.89
C ARG A 130 0.96 -14.55 -16.90
N GLN A 131 0.82 -15.41 -15.89
CA GLN A 131 1.89 -15.72 -14.93
C GLN A 131 2.50 -14.49 -14.24
N GLY A 132 1.66 -13.59 -13.87
CA GLY A 132 2.05 -12.43 -13.09
C GLY A 132 1.47 -12.46 -11.67
N GLN A 133 1.98 -11.56 -10.85
CA GLN A 133 1.49 -11.35 -9.50
C GLN A 133 1.59 -9.86 -9.14
N SER A 134 0.64 -9.39 -8.37
CA SER A 134 0.61 -8.05 -7.80
C SER A 134 0.50 -8.15 -6.29
N LEU A 135 1.34 -7.42 -5.59
CA LEU A 135 1.35 -7.32 -4.15
C LEU A 135 1.31 -5.84 -3.75
N ASP A 136 0.45 -5.49 -2.84
CA ASP A 136 0.46 -4.19 -2.16
C ASP A 136 0.28 -4.45 -0.66
N ALA A 137 1.33 -4.21 0.10
CA ALA A 137 1.36 -4.46 1.53
C ALA A 137 1.68 -3.17 2.27
N LEU A 138 0.92 -2.89 3.32
CA LEU A 138 1.05 -1.70 4.15
C LEU A 138 0.91 -2.09 5.62
N LEU A 139 1.81 -1.57 6.42
CA LEU A 139 1.76 -1.63 7.88
C LEU A 139 1.90 -0.22 8.44
N SER A 140 0.94 0.24 9.19
CA SER A 140 0.94 1.54 9.84
C SER A 140 0.75 1.39 11.35
N VAL A 141 1.62 2.01 12.13
CA VAL A 141 1.62 1.92 13.59
C VAL A 141 1.82 3.31 14.20
N ASN A 142 0.99 3.64 15.17
CA ASN A 142 1.23 4.78 16.05
C ASN A 142 2.01 4.31 17.28
N THR A 143 3.26 4.74 17.41
CA THR A 143 4.05 4.49 18.63
C THR A 143 3.66 5.44 19.76
N LYS A 144 3.17 6.62 19.41
CA LYS A 144 2.60 7.63 20.31
C LYS A 144 1.42 8.27 19.61
N PRO A 145 0.48 8.91 20.33
CA PRO A 145 -0.66 9.60 19.71
C PRO A 145 -0.27 10.64 18.66
N ASN A 146 0.96 11.15 18.75
CA ASN A 146 1.48 12.20 17.87
C ASN A 146 2.56 11.72 16.89
N LEU A 147 2.88 10.43 16.86
CA LEU A 147 3.93 9.87 16.03
C LEU A 147 3.46 8.58 15.35
N ASN A 148 3.38 8.61 14.04
CA ASN A 148 3.05 7.47 13.20
C ASN A 148 4.24 7.04 12.35
N PHE A 149 4.39 5.74 12.18
CA PHE A 149 5.29 5.10 11.23
C PHE A 149 4.50 4.19 10.30
N THR A 150 4.76 4.30 9.03
CA THR A 150 4.14 3.47 8.01
C THR A 150 5.20 2.91 7.09
N ILE A 151 5.14 1.61 6.87
CA ILE A 151 5.96 0.89 5.90
C ILE A 151 5.01 0.34 4.85
N ALA A 152 5.32 0.58 3.58
CA ALA A 152 4.52 0.06 2.49
C ALA A 152 5.42 -0.47 1.37
N TYR A 153 5.00 -1.57 0.77
CA TYR A 153 5.67 -2.17 -0.37
C TYR A 153 4.63 -2.54 -1.43
N LYS A 154 4.81 -2.02 -2.63
CA LYS A 154 3.94 -2.31 -3.77
C LYS A 154 4.77 -2.85 -4.91
N SER A 155 4.39 -4.00 -5.44
CA SER A 155 5.10 -4.63 -6.54
C SER A 155 4.13 -5.24 -7.56
N ILE A 156 4.61 -5.33 -8.77
CA ILE A 156 3.95 -6.08 -9.84
C ILE A 156 5.00 -6.81 -10.66
N ARG A 157 4.65 -8.02 -11.05
CA ARG A 157 5.32 -8.77 -12.10
C ARG A 157 4.26 -9.29 -13.07
N SER A 158 4.43 -8.99 -14.35
CA SER A 158 3.54 -9.45 -15.39
C SER A 158 4.32 -9.72 -16.68
N VAL A 159 4.11 -10.88 -17.30
CA VAL A 159 4.81 -11.25 -18.53
C VAL A 159 4.23 -10.54 -19.75
N GLY A 160 2.95 -10.14 -19.69
CA GLY A 160 2.29 -9.48 -20.82
C GLY A 160 1.94 -10.41 -21.96
N ASP A 161 1.30 -9.84 -22.99
CA ASP A 161 0.77 -10.57 -24.13
C ASP A 161 1.75 -10.70 -25.30
N TYR A 162 2.78 -9.88 -25.34
CA TYR A 162 3.75 -9.82 -26.42
C TYR A 162 5.13 -10.31 -25.98
N PHE A 163 5.94 -10.76 -26.93
CA PHE A 163 7.32 -11.16 -26.69
C PHE A 163 8.12 -9.99 -26.09
N ASN A 164 8.97 -10.28 -25.11
CA ASN A 164 9.84 -9.31 -24.42
C ASN A 164 9.10 -8.20 -23.68
N ASN A 165 7.88 -8.45 -23.25
CA ASN A 165 7.04 -7.46 -22.57
C ASN A 165 6.90 -7.73 -21.07
N LEU A 166 7.97 -8.23 -20.46
CA LEU A 166 8.04 -8.47 -19.02
C LEU A 166 8.13 -7.13 -18.29
N THR A 167 7.15 -6.87 -17.44
CA THR A 167 7.20 -5.78 -16.46
C THR A 167 7.47 -6.35 -15.07
N SER A 168 8.48 -5.83 -14.40
CA SER A 168 8.77 -6.13 -13.00
C SER A 168 9.14 -4.83 -12.32
N SER A 169 8.34 -4.42 -11.35
CA SER A 169 8.59 -3.19 -10.58
C SER A 169 8.27 -3.42 -9.10
N GLY A 170 9.00 -2.73 -8.24
CA GLY A 170 8.78 -2.73 -6.80
C GLY A 170 9.03 -1.34 -6.23
N HIS A 171 8.12 -0.89 -5.37
CA HIS A 171 8.18 0.42 -4.72
C HIS A 171 8.13 0.23 -3.22
N PHE A 172 9.23 0.52 -2.56
CA PHE A 172 9.30 0.58 -1.11
C PHE A 172 9.06 2.01 -0.64
N ARG A 173 8.21 2.18 0.38
CA ARG A 173 7.90 3.47 0.98
C ARG A 173 8.01 3.37 2.50
N PHE A 174 8.76 4.29 3.06
CA PHE A 174 8.80 4.52 4.50
C PHE A 174 8.28 5.92 4.78
N ILE A 175 7.22 6.01 5.57
CA ILE A 175 6.48 7.25 5.78
C ILE A 175 6.42 7.51 7.28
N THR A 176 6.75 8.71 7.69
CA THR A 176 6.61 9.15 9.08
C THR A 176 5.78 10.41 9.17
N ASN A 177 4.95 10.47 10.16
CA ASN A 177 4.15 11.63 10.47
C ASN A 177 4.30 11.99 11.94
N TYR A 178 4.72 13.21 12.21
CA TYR A 178 4.83 13.75 13.56
C TYR A 178 4.08 15.06 13.67
N HIS A 179 3.32 15.23 14.75
CA HIS A 179 2.73 16.51 15.11
C HIS A 179 2.99 16.81 16.59
N SER A 180 3.31 18.06 16.90
CA SER A 180 3.47 18.51 18.27
C SER A 180 2.15 18.42 19.03
N LEU A 181 2.19 18.14 20.34
CA LEU A 181 1.01 18.14 21.22
C LEU A 181 0.21 19.46 21.10
N ASN A 182 0.89 20.57 20.95
CA ASN A 182 0.29 21.89 20.77
C ASN A 182 -0.15 22.16 19.32
N LYS A 183 -0.03 21.18 18.41
CA LYS A 183 -0.34 21.29 16.97
C LYS A 183 0.35 22.45 16.23
N LYS A 184 1.35 23.10 16.84
CA LYS A 184 2.12 24.20 16.22
C LYS A 184 3.07 23.69 15.14
N TYR A 185 3.62 22.49 15.31
CA TYR A 185 4.58 21.91 14.37
C TYR A 185 4.04 20.58 13.84
N VAL A 186 4.05 20.45 12.52
CA VAL A 186 3.73 19.22 11.80
C VAL A 186 4.90 18.90 10.88
N ARG A 187 5.53 17.75 11.07
CA ARG A 187 6.58 17.24 10.20
C ARG A 187 6.11 15.95 9.53
N LYS A 188 6.17 15.94 8.22
CA LYS A 188 5.87 14.80 7.37
C LYS A 188 7.11 14.46 6.56
N LYS A 189 7.47 13.19 6.50
CA LYS A 189 8.61 12.70 5.73
C LYS A 189 8.34 11.30 5.19
#